data_18f23cf4154ea57d9adfcf7306e98e4f
#
_entry.id   18f23cf4154ea57d9adfcf7306e98e4f
#
_cell.length_a   1.000
_cell.length_b   1.000
_cell.length_c   1.000
_cell.angle_alpha   90.00
_cell.angle_beta   90.00
_cell.angle_gamma   90.00
#
_symmetry.space_group_name_H-M   'P 1'
#
loop_
_entity.id
_entity.type
_entity.pdbx_description
1 polymer ?
#
loop_
_entity_poly.entity_id
_entity_poly.type
_entity_poly.pdbx_seq_one_letter_code
_entity_poly.pdbx_strand_id
1 'polypeptide(L)'
;MLALERRNLILEKLQAEKRVVVSELSQLYDVSEETIRRDLDKLEKEGLAIKSYGGAVINEDVSIDLPFNVRKNQNVTGKQKMAELAAALVKDGDHIFLDASTTAVFVAKALKEKERLTVITNSMEILLELADVSGWNIISTGGVMKEGYLAFLGSKTDESIRSYYVDKVIFSCKALDPEWGIMESQEAFGSTKRAMIGSGRKRILVVDSSKFDQTAFSVAGSMKEVDIIVTDKEPTERWKKHFEKFNVKCLYPV
;
A
#
# COMPACT_ATOMS: atom_id res chain seq x y z
N MET A 1 7.95 -25.56 -4.54
CA MET A 1 7.73 -24.09 -4.49
C MET A 1 7.52 -23.53 -5.90
N LEU A 2 6.49 -22.72 -6.11
CA LEU A 2 6.23 -22.09 -7.40
C LEU A 2 7.28 -21.01 -7.73
N ALA A 3 7.57 -20.82 -9.03
CA ALA A 3 8.59 -19.85 -9.45
C ALA A 3 8.27 -18.39 -9.03
N LEU A 4 6.98 -18.00 -9.02
CA LEU A 4 6.55 -16.68 -8.56
C LEU A 4 6.78 -16.51 -7.05
N GLU A 5 6.41 -17.50 -6.26
CA GLU A 5 6.62 -17.53 -4.82
C GLU A 5 8.11 -17.41 -4.47
N ARG A 6 8.95 -18.19 -5.14
CA ARG A 6 10.40 -18.15 -4.94
C ARG A 6 11.00 -16.77 -5.27
N ARG A 7 10.60 -16.16 -6.39
CA ARG A 7 11.05 -14.79 -6.73
C ARG A 7 10.66 -13.76 -5.68
N ASN A 8 9.47 -13.85 -5.12
CA ASN A 8 9.04 -12.96 -4.04
C ASN A 8 9.92 -13.14 -2.81
N LEU A 9 10.22 -14.37 -2.40
CA LEU A 9 11.12 -14.65 -1.27
C LEU A 9 12.56 -14.19 -1.53
N ILE A 10 13.06 -14.37 -2.76
CA ILE A 10 14.38 -13.83 -3.16
C ILE A 10 14.38 -12.30 -3.03
N LEU A 11 13.32 -11.64 -3.49
CA LEU A 11 13.22 -10.19 -3.42
C LEU A 11 13.10 -9.69 -1.97
N GLU A 12 12.34 -10.38 -1.12
CA GLU A 12 12.27 -10.07 0.33
C GLU A 12 13.65 -10.17 0.99
N LYS A 13 14.40 -11.25 0.69
CA LYS A 13 15.77 -11.42 1.19
C LYS A 13 16.69 -10.33 0.66
N LEU A 14 16.58 -9.98 -0.62
CA LEU A 14 17.33 -8.91 -1.26
C LEU A 14 17.05 -7.53 -0.62
N GLN A 15 15.79 -7.28 -0.25
CA GLN A 15 15.39 -6.06 0.47
C GLN A 15 16.01 -5.99 1.87
N ALA A 16 16.02 -7.11 2.59
CA ALA A 16 16.54 -7.20 3.95
C ALA A 16 18.08 -7.10 4.00
N GLU A 17 18.77 -7.84 3.11
CA GLU A 17 20.23 -8.04 3.15
C GLU A 17 20.98 -7.16 2.14
N LYS A 18 20.25 -6.44 1.26
CA LYS A 18 20.78 -5.57 0.19
C LYS A 18 21.50 -6.33 -0.93
N ARG A 19 21.89 -7.56 -0.71
CA ARG A 19 22.52 -8.46 -1.67
C ARG A 19 22.11 -9.91 -1.44
N VAL A 20 22.20 -10.71 -2.50
CA VAL A 20 22.01 -12.18 -2.43
C VAL A 20 23.07 -12.88 -3.29
N VAL A 21 23.39 -14.14 -2.93
CA VAL A 21 24.36 -14.98 -3.62
C VAL A 21 23.62 -16.18 -4.22
N VAL A 22 23.92 -16.51 -5.48
CA VAL A 22 23.23 -17.59 -6.23
C VAL A 22 23.37 -18.94 -5.55
N SER A 23 24.57 -19.30 -5.06
CA SER A 23 24.79 -20.60 -4.40
C SER A 23 24.05 -20.73 -3.08
N GLU A 24 23.95 -19.63 -2.29
CA GLU A 24 23.19 -19.63 -1.03
C GLU A 24 21.70 -19.77 -1.29
N LEU A 25 21.15 -19.05 -2.28
CA LEU A 25 19.74 -19.17 -2.66
C LEU A 25 19.40 -20.55 -3.23
N SER A 26 20.32 -21.15 -4.02
CA SER A 26 20.17 -22.50 -4.55
C SER A 26 20.00 -23.52 -3.42
N GLN A 27 20.84 -23.45 -2.40
CA GLN A 27 20.76 -24.30 -1.22
C GLN A 27 19.50 -24.02 -0.38
N LEU A 28 19.20 -22.73 -0.15
CA LEU A 28 18.05 -22.31 0.68
C LEU A 28 16.71 -22.79 0.11
N TYR A 29 16.53 -22.72 -1.21
CA TYR A 29 15.28 -23.06 -1.88
C TYR A 29 15.27 -24.45 -2.54
N ASP A 30 16.34 -25.21 -2.39
CA ASP A 30 16.52 -26.58 -2.97
C ASP A 30 16.20 -26.61 -4.47
N VAL A 31 16.87 -25.74 -5.23
CA VAL A 31 16.78 -25.64 -6.70
C VAL A 31 18.17 -25.43 -7.30
N SER A 32 18.32 -25.71 -8.59
CA SER A 32 19.61 -25.49 -9.27
C SER A 32 19.99 -24.01 -9.31
N GLU A 33 21.28 -23.70 -9.32
CA GLU A 33 21.80 -22.34 -9.50
C GLU A 33 21.28 -21.69 -10.79
N GLU A 34 21.10 -22.49 -11.86
CA GLU A 34 20.55 -22.01 -13.12
C GLU A 34 19.10 -21.51 -12.94
N THR A 35 18.31 -22.18 -12.09
CA THR A 35 16.96 -21.73 -11.75
C THR A 35 16.99 -20.40 -11.02
N ILE A 36 17.92 -20.24 -10.07
CA ILE A 36 18.13 -18.96 -9.35
C ILE A 36 18.57 -17.86 -10.32
N ARG A 37 19.50 -18.14 -11.23
CA ARG A 37 19.94 -17.14 -12.23
C ARG A 37 18.77 -16.65 -13.09
N ARG A 38 17.87 -17.55 -13.52
CA ARG A 38 16.66 -17.18 -14.27
C ARG A 38 15.68 -16.35 -13.44
N ASP A 39 15.56 -16.63 -12.15
CA ASP A 39 14.74 -15.80 -11.26
C ASP A 39 15.35 -14.41 -11.08
N LEU A 40 16.67 -14.30 -10.88
CA LEU A 40 17.36 -13.02 -10.82
C LEU A 40 17.31 -12.25 -12.14
N ASP A 41 17.37 -12.93 -13.30
CA ASP A 41 17.18 -12.31 -14.62
C ASP A 41 15.80 -11.65 -14.77
N LYS A 42 14.77 -12.27 -14.20
CA LYS A 42 13.43 -11.68 -14.20
C LYS A 42 13.33 -10.47 -13.27
N LEU A 43 13.89 -10.57 -12.06
CA LEU A 43 13.93 -9.44 -11.13
C LEU A 43 14.73 -8.26 -11.70
N GLU A 44 15.82 -8.51 -12.43
CA GLU A 44 16.57 -7.47 -13.11
C GLU A 44 15.76 -6.82 -14.26
N LYS A 45 15.09 -7.61 -15.09
CA LYS A 45 14.21 -7.10 -16.17
C LYS A 45 13.05 -6.25 -15.62
N GLU A 46 12.59 -6.57 -14.43
CA GLU A 46 11.55 -5.82 -13.70
C GLU A 46 12.17 -4.59 -12.97
N GLY A 47 13.47 -4.38 -13.06
CA GLY A 47 14.19 -3.30 -12.40
C GLY A 47 14.38 -3.47 -10.89
N LEU A 48 13.96 -4.60 -10.32
CA LEU A 48 13.95 -4.84 -8.87
C LEU A 48 15.32 -5.22 -8.29
N ALA A 49 16.22 -5.69 -9.14
CA ALA A 49 17.57 -6.11 -8.78
C ALA A 49 18.57 -5.67 -9.84
N ILE A 50 19.83 -5.55 -9.46
CA ILE A 50 20.98 -5.37 -10.35
C ILE A 50 21.86 -6.61 -10.20
N LYS A 51 22.05 -7.36 -11.29
CA LYS A 51 22.90 -8.55 -11.26
C LYS A 51 24.36 -8.18 -11.04
N SER A 52 25.05 -9.00 -10.28
CA SER A 52 26.47 -8.93 -10.02
C SER A 52 27.12 -10.30 -10.19
N TYR A 53 28.46 -10.37 -10.17
CA TYR A 53 29.16 -11.65 -10.27
C TYR A 53 28.76 -12.58 -9.12
N GLY A 54 28.08 -13.70 -9.47
CA GLY A 54 27.66 -14.72 -8.51
C GLY A 54 26.37 -14.39 -7.71
N GLY A 55 25.67 -13.28 -8.01
CA GLY A 55 24.47 -12.90 -7.26
C GLY A 55 23.73 -11.68 -7.82
N ALA A 56 23.07 -10.95 -6.94
CA ALA A 56 22.44 -9.67 -7.24
C ALA A 56 22.47 -8.75 -6.03
N VAL A 57 22.38 -7.44 -6.28
CA VAL A 57 22.15 -6.40 -5.28
C VAL A 57 20.78 -5.76 -5.51
N ILE A 58 20.21 -5.18 -4.45
CA ILE A 58 18.95 -4.46 -4.56
C ILE A 58 19.10 -3.25 -5.50
N ASN A 59 18.12 -3.02 -6.33
CA ASN A 59 18.03 -1.74 -6.99
C ASN A 59 17.33 -0.76 -6.04
N GLU A 60 18.06 0.24 -5.56
CA GLU A 60 17.58 1.25 -4.61
C GLU A 60 16.83 2.40 -5.30
N ASP A 61 16.55 2.30 -6.58
CA ASP A 61 15.76 3.32 -7.28
C ASP A 61 14.34 3.39 -6.69
N VAL A 62 14.05 4.50 -6.02
CA VAL A 62 12.79 4.76 -5.33
C VAL A 62 11.59 4.80 -6.31
N SER A 63 11.85 5.01 -7.61
CA SER A 63 10.81 5.03 -8.64
C SER A 63 10.18 3.65 -8.88
N ILE A 64 10.86 2.56 -8.49
CA ILE A 64 10.42 1.20 -8.74
C ILE A 64 9.31 0.79 -7.78
N ASP A 65 8.23 0.30 -8.34
CA ASP A 65 7.13 -0.26 -7.58
C ASP A 65 7.36 -1.73 -7.27
N LEU A 66 7.58 -2.02 -5.99
CA LEU A 66 7.67 -3.39 -5.50
C LEU A 66 6.33 -4.12 -5.65
N PRO A 67 6.33 -5.42 -5.99
CA PRO A 67 5.13 -6.25 -6.01
C PRO A 67 4.33 -6.17 -4.70
N PHE A 68 3.01 -6.33 -4.79
CA PHE A 68 2.11 -6.23 -3.64
C PHE A 68 2.54 -7.12 -2.47
N ASN A 69 2.88 -8.39 -2.73
CA ASN A 69 3.27 -9.34 -1.69
C ASN A 69 4.54 -8.91 -0.96
N VAL A 70 5.53 -8.37 -1.68
CA VAL A 70 6.75 -7.84 -1.08
C VAL A 70 6.43 -6.64 -0.19
N ARG A 71 5.65 -5.68 -0.70
CA ARG A 71 5.22 -4.51 0.09
C ARG A 71 4.37 -4.90 1.30
N LYS A 72 3.54 -5.97 1.20
CA LYS A 72 2.72 -6.47 2.30
C LYS A 72 3.58 -6.92 3.49
N ASN A 73 4.73 -7.55 3.22
CA ASN A 73 5.65 -8.08 4.22
C ASN A 73 6.65 -7.04 4.75
N GLN A 74 6.71 -5.84 4.20
CA GLN A 74 7.53 -4.76 4.72
C GLN A 74 6.83 -4.03 5.88
N ASN A 75 7.60 -3.66 6.91
CA ASN A 75 7.11 -2.89 8.07
C ASN A 75 5.78 -3.41 8.65
N VAL A 76 5.66 -4.73 8.81
CA VAL A 76 4.42 -5.39 9.27
C VAL A 76 3.96 -4.82 10.62
N THR A 77 4.88 -4.71 11.59
CA THR A 77 4.58 -4.18 12.92
C THR A 77 4.09 -2.72 12.86
N GLY A 78 4.72 -1.88 12.03
CA GLY A 78 4.26 -0.50 11.83
C GLY A 78 2.87 -0.45 11.23
N LYS A 79 2.59 -1.28 10.21
CA LYS A 79 1.25 -1.37 9.60
C LYS A 79 0.18 -1.85 10.57
N GLN A 80 0.49 -2.81 11.44
CA GLN A 80 -0.42 -3.28 12.48
C GLN A 80 -0.79 -2.15 13.44
N LYS A 81 0.21 -1.44 13.99
CA LYS A 81 -0.02 -0.32 14.91
C LYS A 81 -0.83 0.81 14.25
N MET A 82 -0.48 1.18 13.00
CA MET A 82 -1.24 2.18 12.25
C MET A 82 -2.68 1.72 12.00
N ALA A 83 -2.89 0.43 11.68
CA ALA A 83 -4.20 -0.13 11.43
C ALA A 83 -5.11 -0.08 12.67
N GLU A 84 -4.59 -0.37 13.85
CA GLU A 84 -5.32 -0.26 15.12
C GLU A 84 -5.76 1.18 15.38
N LEU A 85 -4.87 2.16 15.19
CA LEU A 85 -5.20 3.58 15.32
C LEU A 85 -6.26 4.03 14.29
N ALA A 86 -6.16 3.58 13.04
CA ALA A 86 -7.13 3.90 12.00
C ALA A 86 -8.49 3.23 12.26
N ALA A 87 -8.51 1.97 12.70
CA ALA A 87 -9.72 1.23 13.06
C ALA A 87 -10.46 1.85 14.25
N ALA A 88 -9.74 2.43 15.22
CA ALA A 88 -10.33 3.16 16.34
C ALA A 88 -11.11 4.41 15.91
N LEU A 89 -10.86 4.95 14.71
CA LEU A 89 -11.60 6.08 14.16
C LEU A 89 -12.92 5.65 13.48
N VAL A 90 -13.12 4.36 13.23
CA VAL A 90 -14.31 3.81 12.56
C VAL A 90 -15.33 3.40 13.61
N LYS A 91 -16.60 3.71 13.36
CA LYS A 91 -17.75 3.35 14.19
C LYS A 91 -18.56 2.24 13.52
N ASP A 92 -19.30 1.49 14.32
CA ASP A 92 -20.26 0.53 13.80
C ASP A 92 -21.30 1.24 12.93
N GLY A 93 -21.64 0.60 11.81
CA GLY A 93 -22.55 1.15 10.81
C GLY A 93 -21.96 2.16 9.85
N ASP A 94 -20.67 2.53 9.96
CA ASP A 94 -20.02 3.44 9.01
C ASP A 94 -19.98 2.86 7.59
N HIS A 95 -20.08 3.74 6.60
CA HIS A 95 -19.74 3.46 5.20
C HIS A 95 -18.31 3.92 4.97
N ILE A 96 -17.44 3.03 4.48
CA ILE A 96 -16.02 3.34 4.32
C ILE A 96 -15.47 2.94 2.95
N PHE A 97 -14.53 3.73 2.42
CA PHE A 97 -13.62 3.30 1.37
C PHE A 97 -12.32 2.79 1.97
N LEU A 98 -11.84 1.65 1.44
CA LEU A 98 -10.48 1.15 1.65
C LEU A 98 -9.78 1.04 0.30
N ASP A 99 -8.62 1.68 0.14
CA ASP A 99 -7.84 1.61 -1.09
C ASP A 99 -7.10 0.27 -1.25
N ALA A 100 -6.50 0.04 -2.42
CA ALA A 100 -5.76 -1.19 -2.71
C ALA A 100 -4.31 -1.17 -2.18
N SER A 101 -4.02 -0.42 -1.13
CA SER A 101 -2.71 -0.44 -0.49
C SER A 101 -2.54 -1.64 0.44
N THR A 102 -1.28 -2.07 0.62
CA THR A 102 -0.97 -3.10 1.62
C THR A 102 -1.30 -2.65 3.04
N THR A 103 -1.20 -1.37 3.34
CA THR A 103 -1.57 -0.79 4.64
C THR A 103 -3.07 -0.91 4.89
N ALA A 104 -3.90 -0.63 3.88
CA ALA A 104 -5.36 -0.77 3.99
C ALA A 104 -5.82 -2.22 4.25
N VAL A 105 -5.06 -3.23 3.80
CA VAL A 105 -5.33 -4.64 4.17
C VAL A 105 -5.21 -4.86 5.69
N PHE A 106 -4.19 -4.27 6.33
CA PHE A 106 -4.06 -4.34 7.80
C PHE A 106 -5.20 -3.59 8.49
N VAL A 107 -5.63 -2.45 7.94
CA VAL A 107 -6.82 -1.75 8.45
C VAL A 107 -8.06 -2.63 8.33
N ALA A 108 -8.28 -3.27 7.18
CA ALA A 108 -9.41 -4.20 6.98
C ALA A 108 -9.41 -5.32 8.04
N LYS A 109 -8.23 -5.87 8.36
CA LYS A 109 -8.08 -6.88 9.42
C LYS A 109 -8.46 -6.33 10.80
N ALA A 110 -7.98 -5.15 11.14
CA ALA A 110 -8.24 -4.51 12.44
C ALA A 110 -9.70 -4.08 12.60
N LEU A 111 -10.44 -3.92 11.50
CA LEU A 111 -11.86 -3.57 11.52
C LEU A 111 -12.80 -4.75 11.81
N LYS A 112 -12.33 -6.01 11.79
CA LYS A 112 -13.20 -7.20 11.95
C LYS A 112 -13.97 -7.25 13.27
N GLU A 113 -13.54 -6.50 14.28
CA GLU A 113 -14.24 -6.33 15.56
C GLU A 113 -15.42 -5.34 15.49
N LYS A 114 -15.62 -4.67 14.34
CA LYS A 114 -16.73 -3.72 14.14
C LYS A 114 -17.96 -4.43 13.58
N GLU A 115 -19.13 -3.80 13.77
CA GLU A 115 -20.40 -4.33 13.32
C GLU A 115 -21.03 -3.49 12.22
N ARG A 116 -21.74 -4.15 11.30
CA ARG A 116 -22.61 -3.53 10.29
C ARG A 116 -21.92 -2.51 9.38
N LEU A 117 -20.63 -2.70 9.08
CA LEU A 117 -19.94 -1.82 8.15
C LEU A 117 -20.39 -2.04 6.70
N THR A 118 -20.39 -0.98 5.92
CA THR A 118 -20.35 -1.07 4.45
C THR A 118 -18.95 -0.68 4.00
N VAL A 119 -18.24 -1.63 3.38
CA VAL A 119 -16.88 -1.44 2.88
C VAL A 119 -16.89 -1.44 1.36
N ILE A 120 -16.42 -0.35 0.75
CA ILE A 120 -16.21 -0.23 -0.69
C ILE A 120 -14.71 -0.26 -0.94
N THR A 121 -14.27 -1.12 -1.87
CA THR A 121 -12.84 -1.26 -2.15
C THR A 121 -12.55 -1.61 -3.60
N ASN A 122 -11.41 -1.15 -4.10
CA ASN A 122 -10.82 -1.56 -5.36
C ASN A 122 -9.70 -2.62 -5.17
N SER A 123 -9.60 -3.23 -3.99
CA SER A 123 -8.58 -4.22 -3.64
C SER A 123 -9.14 -5.64 -3.69
N MET A 124 -8.56 -6.49 -4.55
CA MET A 124 -8.87 -7.93 -4.54
C MET A 124 -8.51 -8.57 -3.18
N GLU A 125 -7.38 -8.20 -2.60
CA GLU A 125 -6.92 -8.74 -1.33
C GLU A 125 -7.87 -8.40 -0.18
N ILE A 126 -8.41 -7.17 -0.13
CA ILE A 126 -9.39 -6.78 0.89
C ILE A 126 -10.71 -7.52 0.69
N LEU A 127 -11.16 -7.72 -0.57
CA LEU A 127 -12.35 -8.51 -0.84
C LEU A 127 -12.21 -9.94 -0.32
N LEU A 128 -11.06 -10.58 -0.55
CA LEU A 128 -10.76 -11.93 -0.04
C LEU A 128 -10.66 -11.95 1.50
N GLU A 129 -9.99 -10.95 2.09
CA GLU A 129 -9.82 -10.85 3.54
C GLU A 129 -11.15 -10.69 4.29
N LEU A 130 -12.13 -10.03 3.67
CA LEU A 130 -13.43 -9.73 4.27
C LEU A 130 -14.56 -10.64 3.81
N ALA A 131 -14.28 -11.61 2.91
CA ALA A 131 -15.33 -12.46 2.32
C ALA A 131 -16.16 -13.24 3.33
N ASP A 132 -15.57 -13.63 4.46
CA ASP A 132 -16.20 -14.43 5.50
C ASP A 132 -16.78 -13.60 6.67
N VAL A 133 -16.72 -12.25 6.58
CA VAL A 133 -17.23 -11.38 7.65
C VAL A 133 -18.73 -11.25 7.56
N SER A 134 -19.42 -11.75 8.57
CA SER A 134 -20.89 -11.70 8.64
C SER A 134 -21.42 -10.32 9.04
N GLY A 135 -22.57 -9.93 8.51
CA GLY A 135 -23.26 -8.70 8.88
C GLY A 135 -22.69 -7.42 8.27
N TRP A 136 -21.70 -7.54 7.38
CA TRP A 136 -21.15 -6.41 6.61
C TRP A 136 -21.65 -6.44 5.16
N ASN A 137 -21.66 -5.26 4.55
CA ASN A 137 -21.88 -5.12 3.11
C ASN A 137 -20.55 -4.81 2.43
N ILE A 138 -20.04 -5.74 1.61
CA ILE A 138 -18.76 -5.60 0.92
C ILE A 138 -19.01 -5.32 -0.56
N ILE A 139 -18.54 -4.18 -1.04
CA ILE A 139 -18.77 -3.71 -2.41
C ILE A 139 -17.43 -3.60 -3.14
N SER A 140 -17.30 -4.34 -4.25
CA SER A 140 -16.18 -4.16 -5.19
C SER A 140 -16.50 -3.02 -6.15
N THR A 141 -15.52 -2.15 -6.40
CA THR A 141 -15.65 -1.12 -7.45
C THR A 141 -15.65 -1.71 -8.85
N GLY A 142 -15.17 -2.96 -9.01
CA GLY A 142 -14.86 -3.52 -10.33
C GLY A 142 -13.77 -2.73 -11.06
N GLY A 143 -13.59 -3.02 -12.35
CA GLY A 143 -12.58 -2.40 -13.20
C GLY A 143 -11.58 -3.40 -13.77
N VAL A 144 -10.44 -2.91 -14.27
CA VAL A 144 -9.37 -3.73 -14.83
C VAL A 144 -8.38 -4.10 -13.72
N MET A 145 -8.12 -5.39 -13.56
CA MET A 145 -7.12 -5.88 -12.61
C MET A 145 -5.72 -5.46 -13.05
N LYS A 146 -5.02 -4.73 -12.20
CA LYS A 146 -3.61 -4.36 -12.44
C LYS A 146 -2.70 -5.48 -11.97
N GLU A 147 -1.94 -6.06 -12.90
CA GLU A 147 -0.96 -7.10 -12.61
C GLU A 147 0.06 -6.63 -11.54
N GLY A 148 0.39 -7.50 -10.60
CA GLY A 148 1.35 -7.24 -9.52
C GLY A 148 0.82 -6.38 -8.36
N TYR A 149 -0.40 -5.82 -8.46
CA TYR A 149 -0.94 -4.90 -7.44
C TYR A 149 -2.18 -5.42 -6.71
N LEU A 150 -2.87 -6.42 -7.25
CA LEU A 150 -4.16 -6.91 -6.74
C LEU A 150 -5.20 -5.78 -6.59
N ALA A 151 -5.16 -4.83 -7.53
CA ALA A 151 -5.98 -3.63 -7.55
C ALA A 151 -6.81 -3.54 -8.83
N PHE A 152 -8.06 -3.15 -8.71
CA PHE A 152 -8.90 -2.75 -9.83
C PHE A 152 -8.69 -1.26 -10.12
N LEU A 153 -8.50 -0.91 -11.38
CA LEU A 153 -8.25 0.45 -11.87
C LEU A 153 -9.02 0.74 -13.16
N GLY A 154 -9.01 1.99 -13.56
CA GLY A 154 -9.58 2.49 -14.80
C GLY A 154 -10.90 3.25 -14.62
N SER A 155 -11.43 3.77 -15.73
CA SER A 155 -12.60 4.66 -15.73
C SER A 155 -13.81 4.07 -15.01
N LYS A 156 -14.09 2.78 -15.20
CA LYS A 156 -15.20 2.10 -14.50
C LYS A 156 -15.01 2.06 -12.99
N THR A 157 -13.76 1.86 -12.52
CA THR A 157 -13.43 1.94 -11.09
C THR A 157 -13.70 3.35 -10.55
N ASP A 158 -13.21 4.36 -11.26
CA ASP A 158 -13.35 5.76 -10.86
C ASP A 158 -14.81 6.22 -10.89
N GLU A 159 -15.60 5.81 -11.89
CA GLU A 159 -17.04 6.05 -11.97
C GLU A 159 -17.80 5.39 -10.82
N SER A 160 -17.49 4.11 -10.54
CA SER A 160 -18.07 3.38 -9.40
C SER A 160 -17.79 4.10 -8.08
N ILE A 161 -16.56 4.55 -7.84
CA ILE A 161 -16.20 5.30 -6.64
C ILE A 161 -17.02 6.59 -6.52
N ARG A 162 -17.11 7.37 -7.60
CA ARG A 162 -17.86 8.64 -7.61
C ARG A 162 -19.37 8.48 -7.42
N SER A 163 -19.92 7.28 -7.59
CA SER A 163 -21.33 7.00 -7.35
C SER A 163 -21.69 6.87 -5.86
N TYR A 164 -20.69 6.88 -4.98
CA TYR A 164 -20.88 6.78 -3.53
C TYR A 164 -20.34 8.01 -2.81
N TYR A 165 -20.89 8.28 -1.63
CA TYR A 165 -20.35 9.25 -0.68
C TYR A 165 -20.32 8.60 0.70
N VAL A 166 -19.13 8.39 1.25
CA VAL A 166 -18.93 7.60 2.45
C VAL A 166 -18.57 8.44 3.68
N ASP A 167 -18.74 7.86 4.87
CA ASP A 167 -18.36 8.51 6.12
C ASP A 167 -16.83 8.69 6.22
N LYS A 168 -16.06 7.69 5.77
CA LYS A 168 -14.59 7.71 5.85
C LYS A 168 -13.95 7.10 4.60
N VAL A 169 -12.93 7.77 4.12
CA VAL A 169 -11.99 7.24 3.14
C VAL A 169 -10.68 6.95 3.87
N ILE A 170 -10.24 5.70 3.86
CA ILE A 170 -8.98 5.27 4.45
C ILE A 170 -8.09 4.79 3.33
N PHE A 171 -6.96 5.44 3.14
CA PHE A 171 -6.08 5.22 2.01
C PHE A 171 -4.61 5.45 2.37
N SER A 172 -3.71 4.94 1.55
CA SER A 172 -2.27 5.17 1.65
C SER A 172 -1.74 5.83 0.38
N CYS A 173 -0.42 6.04 0.28
CA CYS A 173 0.21 6.59 -0.90
C CYS A 173 1.59 5.97 -1.14
N LYS A 174 2.13 6.19 -2.34
CA LYS A 174 3.51 5.83 -2.69
C LYS A 174 4.52 6.76 -2.04
N ALA A 175 4.23 8.07 -2.04
CA ALA A 175 5.11 9.10 -1.55
C ALA A 175 4.31 10.28 -0.98
N LEU A 176 4.91 10.99 -0.02
CA LEU A 176 4.35 12.17 0.62
C LEU A 176 5.40 13.27 0.65
N ASP A 177 5.13 14.36 -0.04
CA ASP A 177 6.01 15.50 -0.19
C ASP A 177 5.34 16.78 0.29
N PRO A 178 6.06 17.71 0.97
CA PRO A 178 5.46 18.93 1.51
C PRO A 178 4.95 19.90 0.43
N GLU A 179 5.53 19.87 -0.75
CA GLU A 179 5.17 20.74 -1.87
C GLU A 179 4.14 20.07 -2.80
N TRP A 180 4.40 18.82 -3.20
CA TRP A 180 3.57 18.09 -4.15
C TRP A 180 2.40 17.35 -3.50
N GLY A 181 2.43 17.13 -2.17
CA GLY A 181 1.37 16.46 -1.43
C GLY A 181 1.43 14.94 -1.55
N ILE A 182 0.28 14.33 -1.81
CA ILE A 182 0.07 12.88 -1.89
C ILE A 182 0.36 12.42 -3.31
N MET A 183 1.28 11.47 -3.46
CA MET A 183 1.74 11.05 -4.78
C MET A 183 1.67 9.53 -4.98
N GLU A 184 1.51 9.14 -6.25
CA GLU A 184 1.44 7.75 -6.70
C GLU A 184 2.43 7.49 -7.84
N SER A 185 2.85 6.24 -8.00
CA SER A 185 3.81 5.83 -9.03
C SER A 185 3.27 5.87 -10.47
N GLN A 186 1.95 5.80 -10.64
CA GLN A 186 1.28 5.77 -11.94
C GLN A 186 0.02 6.63 -11.89
N GLU A 187 -0.33 7.22 -13.04
CA GLU A 187 -1.50 8.08 -13.17
C GLU A 187 -2.81 7.36 -12.82
N ALA A 188 -2.96 6.10 -13.22
CA ALA A 188 -4.17 5.33 -12.92
C ALA A 188 -4.44 5.20 -11.42
N PHE A 189 -3.39 4.99 -10.59
CA PHE A 189 -3.52 5.00 -9.13
C PHE A 189 -3.85 6.40 -8.61
N GLY A 190 -3.21 7.44 -9.16
CA GLY A 190 -3.49 8.83 -8.80
C GLY A 190 -4.95 9.22 -9.11
N SER A 191 -5.47 8.82 -10.28
CA SER A 191 -6.86 9.08 -10.68
C SER A 191 -7.86 8.42 -9.72
N THR A 192 -7.69 7.12 -9.46
CA THR A 192 -8.56 6.37 -8.55
C THR A 192 -8.52 6.95 -7.13
N LYS A 193 -7.34 7.37 -6.67
CA LYS A 193 -7.19 7.98 -5.35
C LYS A 193 -7.87 9.35 -5.26
N ARG A 194 -7.73 10.20 -6.29
CA ARG A 194 -8.50 11.47 -6.38
C ARG A 194 -10.01 11.24 -6.31
N ALA A 195 -10.50 10.21 -7.00
CA ALA A 195 -11.92 9.85 -6.93
C ALA A 195 -12.33 9.47 -5.51
N MET A 196 -11.53 8.65 -4.81
CA MET A 196 -11.79 8.26 -3.41
C MET A 196 -11.77 9.47 -2.46
N ILE A 197 -10.74 10.31 -2.54
CA ILE A 197 -10.60 11.51 -1.67
C ILE A 197 -11.82 12.42 -1.83
N GLY A 198 -12.32 12.60 -3.07
CA GLY A 198 -13.51 13.40 -3.36
C GLY A 198 -14.84 12.78 -2.93
N SER A 199 -14.86 11.50 -2.58
CA SER A 199 -16.09 10.74 -2.33
C SER A 199 -16.35 10.43 -0.85
N GLY A 200 -15.74 11.17 0.09
CA GLY A 200 -15.96 10.92 1.51
C GLY A 200 -15.89 12.15 2.40
N ARG A 201 -16.56 12.05 3.55
CA ARG A 201 -16.65 13.13 4.54
C ARG A 201 -15.35 13.31 5.32
N LYS A 202 -14.70 12.21 5.72
CA LYS A 202 -13.43 12.17 6.47
C LYS A 202 -12.38 11.42 5.68
N ARG A 203 -11.26 12.06 5.39
CA ARG A 203 -10.14 11.51 4.63
C ARG A 203 -9.00 11.19 5.60
N ILE A 204 -8.72 9.90 5.74
CA ILE A 204 -7.72 9.35 6.66
C ILE A 204 -6.59 8.76 5.83
N LEU A 205 -5.46 9.43 5.80
CA LEU A 205 -4.24 8.96 5.16
C LEU A 205 -3.45 8.09 6.16
N VAL A 206 -3.25 6.82 5.83
CA VAL A 206 -2.48 5.87 6.66
C VAL A 206 -1.17 5.56 5.95
N VAL A 207 -0.07 6.10 6.45
CA VAL A 207 1.20 6.13 5.73
C VAL A 207 2.39 5.96 6.67
N ASP A 208 3.28 5.01 6.37
CA ASP A 208 4.48 4.80 7.17
C ASP A 208 5.56 5.86 6.91
N SER A 209 6.46 6.01 7.88
CA SER A 209 7.50 7.04 7.88
C SER A 209 8.46 6.98 6.69
N SER A 210 8.55 5.86 5.99
CA SER A 210 9.40 5.72 4.80
C SER A 210 8.89 6.47 3.57
N LYS A 211 7.65 6.96 3.62
CA LYS A 211 7.00 7.68 2.51
C LYS A 211 7.15 9.20 2.60
N PHE A 212 7.54 9.69 3.77
CA PHE A 212 7.78 11.12 3.98
C PHE A 212 9.03 11.59 3.25
N ASP A 213 8.99 12.83 2.76
CA ASP A 213 10.08 13.46 1.99
C ASP A 213 10.47 12.66 0.73
N GLN A 214 9.49 11.94 0.17
CA GLN A 214 9.61 11.21 -1.08
C GLN A 214 8.70 11.82 -2.14
N THR A 215 9.11 11.72 -3.41
CA THR A 215 8.30 12.09 -4.56
C THR A 215 7.98 10.87 -5.42
N ALA A 216 6.91 10.96 -6.21
CA ALA A 216 6.52 9.95 -7.18
C ALA A 216 5.95 10.63 -8.43
N PHE A 217 5.58 9.85 -9.45
CA PHE A 217 5.25 10.37 -10.77
C PHE A 217 3.95 11.19 -10.83
N SER A 218 2.89 10.77 -10.11
CA SER A 218 1.54 11.32 -10.26
C SER A 218 1.03 11.91 -8.94
N VAL A 219 0.56 13.15 -8.98
CA VAL A 219 -0.10 13.79 -7.82
C VAL A 219 -1.51 13.24 -7.68
N ALA A 220 -1.82 12.70 -6.52
CA ALA A 220 -3.12 12.12 -6.16
C ALA A 220 -3.99 13.05 -5.30
N GLY A 221 -3.39 13.98 -4.58
CA GLY A 221 -4.09 14.94 -3.73
C GLY A 221 -3.13 15.84 -2.97
N SER A 222 -3.68 16.82 -2.29
CA SER A 222 -2.94 17.76 -1.44
C SER A 222 -3.21 17.52 0.04
N MET A 223 -2.34 18.03 0.92
CA MET A 223 -2.55 17.97 2.37
C MET A 223 -3.84 18.68 2.84
N LYS A 224 -4.36 19.64 2.06
CA LYS A 224 -5.64 20.31 2.34
C LYS A 224 -6.84 19.37 2.28
N GLU A 225 -6.69 18.25 1.58
CA GLU A 225 -7.74 17.26 1.38
C GLU A 225 -7.67 16.12 2.41
N VAL A 226 -6.74 16.18 3.37
CA VAL A 226 -6.58 15.18 4.44
C VAL A 226 -7.11 15.75 5.75
N ASP A 227 -7.94 15.00 6.44
CA ASP A 227 -8.43 15.38 7.78
C ASP A 227 -7.56 14.78 8.89
N ILE A 228 -7.10 13.54 8.69
CA ILE A 228 -6.29 12.80 9.67
C ILE A 228 -5.19 12.06 8.94
N ILE A 229 -3.98 12.12 9.49
CA ILE A 229 -2.87 11.25 9.10
C ILE A 229 -2.57 10.29 10.23
N VAL A 230 -2.36 9.01 9.89
CA VAL A 230 -1.92 7.97 10.82
C VAL A 230 -0.59 7.45 10.32
N THR A 231 0.44 7.48 11.18
CA THR A 231 1.79 7.04 10.81
C THR A 231 2.38 6.12 11.87
N ASP A 232 3.44 5.37 11.53
CA ASP A 232 4.07 4.36 12.39
C ASP A 232 5.03 4.92 13.43
N LYS A 233 5.45 6.18 13.26
CA LYS A 233 6.39 6.88 14.14
C LYS A 233 6.01 8.34 14.30
N GLU A 234 6.52 8.96 15.34
CA GLU A 234 6.43 10.40 15.53
C GLU A 234 7.06 11.14 14.34
N PRO A 235 6.30 12.02 13.66
CA PRO A 235 6.84 12.83 12.57
C PRO A 235 7.87 13.86 13.04
N THR A 236 8.76 14.28 12.14
CA THR A 236 9.69 15.39 12.42
C THR A 236 8.95 16.69 12.70
N GLU A 237 9.60 17.63 13.41
CA GLU A 237 9.03 18.95 13.70
C GLU A 237 8.62 19.73 12.44
N ARG A 238 9.35 19.51 11.31
CA ARG A 238 8.99 20.06 10.00
C ARG A 238 7.62 19.57 9.55
N TRP A 239 7.36 18.26 9.66
CA TRP A 239 6.10 17.66 9.28
C TRP A 239 4.95 18.01 10.23
N LYS A 240 5.21 18.09 11.54
CA LYS A 240 4.20 18.54 12.52
C LYS A 240 3.71 19.95 12.18
N LYS A 241 4.62 20.90 11.93
CA LYS A 241 4.27 22.26 11.48
C LYS A 241 3.50 22.26 10.16
N HIS A 242 3.86 21.37 9.24
CA HIS A 242 3.15 21.24 7.97
C HIS A 242 1.71 20.75 8.17
N PHE A 243 1.48 19.77 9.05
CA PHE A 243 0.14 19.30 9.40
C PHE A 243 -0.69 20.38 10.09
N GLU A 244 -0.11 21.11 11.02
CA GLU A 244 -0.76 22.26 11.69
C GLU A 244 -1.21 23.32 10.68
N LYS A 245 -0.36 23.66 9.71
CA LYS A 245 -0.68 24.64 8.65
C LYS A 245 -1.96 24.27 7.88
N PHE A 246 -2.23 22.99 7.69
CA PHE A 246 -3.40 22.48 6.96
C PHE A 246 -4.50 21.94 7.88
N ASN A 247 -4.37 22.11 9.20
CA ASN A 247 -5.31 21.60 10.21
C ASN A 247 -5.52 20.09 10.11
N VAL A 248 -4.46 19.34 9.82
CA VAL A 248 -4.46 17.88 9.75
C VAL A 248 -4.11 17.31 11.11
N LYS A 249 -4.99 16.48 11.67
CA LYS A 249 -4.70 15.75 12.91
C LYS A 249 -3.73 14.60 12.62
N CYS A 250 -2.61 14.54 13.35
CA CYS A 250 -1.65 13.43 13.24
C CYS A 250 -1.78 12.48 14.42
N LEU A 251 -1.82 11.17 14.12
CA LEU A 251 -1.84 10.07 15.09
C LEU A 251 -0.66 9.14 14.83
N TYR A 252 0.03 8.72 15.88
CA TYR A 252 1.12 7.74 15.84
C TYR A 252 1.16 6.94 17.14
N PRO A 253 1.73 5.72 17.15
CA PRO A 253 1.89 4.93 18.37
C PRO A 253 2.82 5.63 19.37
N VAL A 254 2.46 5.62 20.63
CA VAL A 254 3.28 6.10 21.75
C VAL A 254 4.14 4.96 22.28
#